data_2db33615008d3af27595dd514f6dba24
#
_entry.id   2db33615008d3af27595dd514f6dba24
#
_cell.length_a   1.000
_cell.length_b   1.000
_cell.length_c   1.000
_cell.angle_alpha   90.00
_cell.angle_beta   90.00
_cell.angle_gamma   90.00
#
_symmetry.space_group_name_H-M   'P 1'
#
loop_
_entity.id
_entity.type
_entity.pdbx_description
1 polymer ?
#
loop_
_entity_poly.entity_id
_entity_poly.type
_entity_poly.pdbx_seq_one_letter_code
_entity_poly.pdbx_strand_id
1 'polypeptide(L)'
;MNFQQLRSVRETVRCGFNLTEVAAMLYTSQPGVSRQIRELERELGVEVFVRAGKRLTGLTPPGAALLPIVERLLLEADNLKRAGNDFSAHLEGQLSVAATHSQARYALPPVVKDFRDRFPKVTLHLRQGSPKQVAAMLLSGEADIGVATEALADYPQLVTLPCYRWTHGIVVPPGHPLLALPEPVTLEQLAAYPIITYE
;
A
#
# COMPACT_ATOMS: atom_id res chain seq x y z
N MET A 1 -8.54 24.97 -7.51
CA MET A 1 -8.05 23.64 -7.08
C MET A 1 -7.01 23.12 -8.07
N ASN A 2 -5.88 22.60 -7.57
CA ASN A 2 -4.83 22.01 -8.39
C ASN A 2 -4.16 20.82 -7.71
N PHE A 3 -3.37 20.04 -8.45
CA PHE A 3 -2.74 18.81 -7.92
C PHE A 3 -1.74 19.07 -6.79
N GLN A 4 -1.09 20.23 -6.73
CA GLN A 4 -0.17 20.53 -5.63
C GLN A 4 -0.93 20.71 -4.31
N GLN A 5 -2.09 21.34 -4.33
CA GLN A 5 -2.97 21.49 -3.17
C GLN A 5 -3.48 20.13 -2.71
N LEU A 6 -3.91 19.24 -3.63
CA LEU A 6 -4.34 17.88 -3.31
C LEU A 6 -3.20 17.05 -2.70
N ARG A 7 -1.97 17.15 -3.26
CA ARG A 7 -0.79 16.49 -2.70
C ARG A 7 -0.48 17.01 -1.31
N SER A 8 -0.57 18.32 -1.06
CA SER A 8 -0.35 18.90 0.26
C SER A 8 -1.33 18.34 1.30
N VAL A 9 -2.59 18.11 0.94
CA VAL A 9 -3.58 17.47 1.83
C VAL A 9 -3.19 16.02 2.11
N ARG A 10 -2.95 15.20 1.08
CA ARG A 10 -2.59 13.78 1.23
C ARG A 10 -1.33 13.61 2.08
N GLU A 11 -0.26 14.31 1.73
CA GLU A 11 1.02 14.16 2.45
C GLU A 11 0.95 14.71 3.88
N THR A 12 0.09 15.70 4.16
CA THR A 12 -0.15 16.16 5.54
C THR A 12 -0.70 15.05 6.43
N VAL A 13 -1.61 14.23 5.92
CA VAL A 13 -2.13 13.08 6.66
C VAL A 13 -1.05 11.99 6.82
N ARG A 14 -0.30 11.69 5.76
CA ARG A 14 0.76 10.68 5.75
C ARG A 14 1.93 11.00 6.69
N CYS A 15 2.27 12.29 6.81
CA CYS A 15 3.31 12.79 7.73
C CYS A 15 2.76 13.11 9.14
N GLY A 16 1.60 12.54 9.54
CA GLY A 16 1.05 12.74 10.89
C GLY A 16 0.82 14.21 11.24
N PHE A 17 0.38 15.01 10.27
CA PHE A 17 0.09 16.44 10.36
C PHE A 17 1.33 17.33 10.59
N ASN A 18 2.53 16.81 10.33
CA ASN A 18 3.79 17.56 10.43
C ASN A 18 4.09 18.33 9.13
N LEU A 19 3.71 19.59 9.05
CA LEU A 19 3.88 20.41 7.85
C LEU A 19 5.35 20.67 7.45
N THR A 20 6.30 20.54 8.38
CA THR A 20 7.73 20.69 8.07
C THR A 20 8.21 19.47 7.26
N GLU A 21 7.78 18.31 7.65
CA GLU A 21 8.08 17.04 6.97
C GLU A 21 7.43 16.99 5.57
N VAL A 22 6.17 17.43 5.49
CA VAL A 22 5.46 17.60 4.19
C VAL A 22 6.20 18.55 3.27
N ALA A 23 6.69 19.68 3.78
CA ALA A 23 7.43 20.66 3.01
C ALA A 23 8.73 20.08 2.44
N ALA A 24 9.47 19.31 3.24
CA ALA A 24 10.67 18.60 2.78
C ALA A 24 10.33 17.57 1.70
N MET A 25 9.27 16.76 1.90
CA MET A 25 8.83 15.74 0.94
C MET A 25 8.38 16.34 -0.39
N LEU A 26 7.70 17.49 -0.36
CA LEU A 26 7.18 18.17 -1.56
C LEU A 26 8.17 19.19 -2.16
N TYR A 27 9.41 19.25 -1.65
CA TYR A 27 10.45 20.20 -2.09
C TYR A 27 9.94 21.66 -2.09
N THR A 28 9.24 22.05 -1.02
CA THR A 28 8.67 23.40 -0.85
C THR A 28 8.90 23.92 0.57
N SER A 29 8.33 25.07 0.91
CA SER A 29 8.41 25.64 2.26
C SER A 29 7.16 25.31 3.10
N GLN A 30 7.31 25.21 4.41
CA GLN A 30 6.17 24.99 5.32
C GLN A 30 5.08 26.06 5.17
N PRO A 31 5.38 27.38 5.03
CA PRO A 31 4.36 28.37 4.71
C PRO A 31 3.66 28.10 3.37
N GLY A 32 4.38 27.59 2.38
CA GLY A 32 3.84 27.20 1.07
C GLY A 32 2.80 26.09 1.20
N VAL A 33 3.11 25.01 1.93
CA VAL A 33 2.16 23.93 2.21
C VAL A 33 0.93 24.46 2.93
N SER A 34 1.13 25.23 4.00
CA SER A 34 0.02 25.82 4.77
C SER A 34 -0.87 26.75 3.92
N ARG A 35 -0.29 27.46 2.96
CA ARG A 35 -1.02 28.31 2.02
C ARG A 35 -1.84 27.46 1.05
N GLN A 36 -1.25 26.42 0.45
CA GLN A 36 -1.92 25.51 -0.48
C GLN A 36 -3.14 24.85 0.16
N ILE A 37 -3.01 24.38 1.41
CA ILE A 37 -4.13 23.81 2.15
C ILE A 37 -5.24 24.84 2.35
N ARG A 38 -4.93 26.05 2.83
CA ARG A 38 -5.93 27.08 3.07
C ARG A 38 -6.62 27.58 1.80
N GLU A 39 -5.92 27.63 0.68
CA GLU A 39 -6.51 27.97 -0.62
C GLU A 39 -7.51 26.91 -1.06
N LEU A 40 -7.17 25.63 -0.89
CA LEU A 40 -8.09 24.52 -1.17
C LEU A 40 -9.31 24.54 -0.27
N GLU A 41 -9.13 24.68 1.05
CA GLU A 41 -10.23 24.80 2.03
C GLU A 41 -11.18 25.97 1.68
N ARG A 42 -10.62 27.11 1.27
CA ARG A 42 -11.42 28.27 0.84
C ARG A 42 -12.22 28.00 -0.41
N GLU A 43 -11.64 27.31 -1.39
CA GLU A 43 -12.32 26.97 -2.65
C GLU A 43 -13.42 25.94 -2.43
N LEU A 44 -13.20 24.96 -1.55
CA LEU A 44 -14.18 23.94 -1.19
C LEU A 44 -15.27 24.45 -0.21
N GLY A 45 -15.03 25.58 0.45
CA GLY A 45 -15.92 26.14 1.45
C GLY A 45 -15.99 25.35 2.75
N VAL A 46 -15.03 24.44 3.01
CA VAL A 46 -14.96 23.62 4.22
C VAL A 46 -13.54 23.51 4.75
N GLU A 47 -13.40 23.39 6.05
CA GLU A 47 -12.11 23.05 6.67
C GLU A 47 -11.84 21.55 6.55
N VAL A 48 -10.65 21.21 6.07
CA VAL A 48 -10.19 19.81 5.93
C VAL A 48 -9.49 19.34 7.20
N PHE A 49 -8.79 20.24 7.87
CA PHE A 49 -7.98 19.92 9.05
C PHE A 49 -8.45 20.63 10.31
N VAL A 50 -8.40 19.91 11.43
CA VAL A 50 -8.56 20.48 12.78
C VAL A 50 -7.28 21.24 13.13
N ARG A 51 -7.44 22.46 13.66
CA ARG A 51 -6.35 23.34 14.05
C ARG A 51 -6.30 23.57 15.56
N ALA A 52 -5.15 23.36 16.17
CA ALA A 52 -4.84 23.78 17.53
C ALA A 52 -3.78 24.90 17.46
N GLY A 53 -4.23 26.15 17.41
CA GLY A 53 -3.37 27.30 17.16
C GLY A 53 -2.74 27.25 15.75
N LYS A 54 -1.42 27.13 15.69
CA LYS A 54 -0.67 27.03 14.42
C LYS A 54 -0.45 25.59 13.92
N ARG A 55 -0.85 24.57 14.70
CA ARG A 55 -0.63 23.16 14.38
C ARG A 55 -1.90 22.52 13.84
N LEU A 56 -1.72 21.61 12.87
CA LEU A 56 -2.76 20.68 12.45
C LEU A 56 -2.71 19.46 13.37
N THR A 57 -3.88 18.95 13.79
CA THR A 57 -3.96 17.86 14.77
C THR A 57 -4.79 16.68 14.30
N GLY A 58 -5.53 16.82 13.21
CA GLY A 58 -6.38 15.76 12.71
C GLY A 58 -7.19 16.22 11.50
N LEU A 59 -8.01 15.32 10.98
CA LEU A 59 -9.02 15.62 9.96
C LEU A 59 -10.32 16.08 10.62
N THR A 60 -11.01 17.02 9.97
CA THR A 60 -12.42 17.31 10.27
C THR A 60 -13.32 16.21 9.68
N PRO A 61 -14.61 16.11 10.05
CA PRO A 61 -15.54 15.21 9.38
C PRO A 61 -15.61 15.42 7.85
N PRO A 62 -15.66 16.66 7.31
CA PRO A 62 -15.51 16.91 5.88
C PRO A 62 -14.17 16.43 5.34
N GLY A 63 -13.06 16.68 6.05
CA GLY A 63 -11.72 16.25 5.66
C GLY A 63 -11.60 14.73 5.53
N ALA A 64 -12.18 13.99 6.46
CA ALA A 64 -12.22 12.53 6.41
C ALA A 64 -13.02 11.99 5.21
N ALA A 65 -14.12 12.67 4.84
CA ALA A 65 -14.90 12.31 3.66
C ALA A 65 -14.21 12.69 2.34
N LEU A 66 -13.45 13.79 2.32
CA LEU A 66 -12.76 14.28 1.12
C LEU A 66 -11.45 13.53 0.84
N LEU A 67 -10.75 13.03 1.85
CA LEU A 67 -9.45 12.39 1.70
C LEU A 67 -9.46 11.24 0.68
N PRO A 68 -10.39 10.26 0.72
CA PRO A 68 -10.45 9.19 -0.28
C PRO A 68 -10.67 9.71 -1.71
N ILE A 69 -11.38 10.83 -1.87
CA ILE A 69 -11.60 11.46 -3.17
C ILE A 69 -10.29 12.10 -3.67
N VAL A 70 -9.56 12.78 -2.79
CA VAL A 70 -8.24 13.36 -3.09
C VAL A 70 -7.25 12.28 -3.52
N GLU A 71 -7.19 11.17 -2.80
CA GLU A 71 -6.31 10.05 -3.13
C GLU A 71 -6.65 9.45 -4.49
N ARG A 72 -7.93 9.24 -4.79
CA ARG A 72 -8.39 8.74 -6.08
C ARG A 72 -8.07 9.70 -7.22
N LEU A 73 -8.28 11.00 -7.05
CA LEU A 73 -7.91 12.01 -8.07
C LEU A 73 -6.41 12.02 -8.37
N LEU A 74 -5.58 11.88 -7.35
CA LEU A 74 -4.13 11.82 -7.53
C LEU A 74 -3.71 10.51 -8.22
N LEU A 75 -4.36 9.39 -7.90
CA LEU A 75 -4.17 8.11 -8.57
C LEU A 75 -4.53 8.20 -10.05
N GLU A 76 -5.68 8.78 -10.39
CA GLU A 76 -6.10 8.95 -11.77
C GLU A 76 -5.18 9.90 -12.56
N ALA A 77 -4.65 10.93 -11.90
CA ALA A 77 -3.65 11.79 -12.53
C ALA A 77 -2.33 11.04 -12.84
N ASP A 78 -1.93 10.10 -12.01
CA ASP A 78 -0.77 9.25 -12.25
C ASP A 78 -1.09 8.17 -13.31
N ASN A 79 -2.31 7.62 -13.35
CA ASN A 79 -2.79 6.73 -14.40
C ASN A 79 -2.80 7.43 -15.77
N LEU A 80 -3.23 8.69 -15.83
CA LEU A 80 -3.20 9.48 -17.07
C LEU A 80 -1.77 9.63 -17.62
N LYS A 81 -0.78 9.87 -16.74
CA LYS A 81 0.63 9.93 -17.16
C LYS A 81 1.13 8.59 -17.68
N ARG A 82 0.75 7.48 -17.00
CA ARG A 82 1.11 6.13 -17.46
C ARG A 82 0.53 5.84 -18.82
N ALA A 83 -0.77 6.06 -19.00
CA ALA A 83 -1.43 5.90 -20.31
C ALA A 83 -0.74 6.72 -21.40
N GLY A 84 -0.35 7.97 -21.10
CA GLY A 84 0.42 8.80 -22.04
C GLY A 84 1.77 8.19 -22.43
N ASN A 85 2.45 7.58 -21.47
CA ASN A 85 3.73 6.91 -21.71
C ASN A 85 3.57 5.62 -22.53
N ASP A 86 2.47 4.88 -22.35
CA ASP A 86 2.19 3.65 -23.10
C ASP A 86 2.02 3.93 -24.61
N PHE A 87 1.50 5.11 -24.98
CA PHE A 87 1.42 5.53 -26.39
C PHE A 87 2.79 5.90 -27.00
N SER A 88 3.81 6.13 -26.18
CA SER A 88 5.14 6.48 -26.66
C SER A 88 6.05 5.28 -26.99
N ALA A 89 5.49 4.08 -27.07
CA ALA A 89 6.10 2.84 -27.59
C ALA A 89 7.47 2.46 -27.00
N HIS A 90 7.71 2.76 -25.74
CA HIS A 90 8.94 2.37 -25.10
C HIS A 90 8.63 1.31 -24.01
N LEU A 91 9.26 0.14 -24.15
CA LEU A 91 9.31 -0.92 -23.11
C LEU A 91 10.14 -0.44 -21.90
N GLU A 92 10.01 0.80 -21.55
CA GLU A 92 10.67 1.50 -20.45
C GLU A 92 9.60 1.99 -19.49
N GLY A 93 9.82 1.82 -18.18
CA GLY A 93 8.84 2.25 -17.20
C GLY A 93 9.20 1.79 -15.79
N GLN A 94 8.24 1.91 -14.88
CA GLN A 94 8.35 1.44 -13.51
C GLN A 94 7.19 0.53 -13.21
N LEU A 95 7.47 -0.59 -12.57
CA LEU A 95 6.47 -1.51 -12.03
C LEU A 95 6.69 -1.66 -10.52
N SER A 96 5.70 -1.32 -9.73
CA SER A 96 5.71 -1.48 -8.28
C SER A 96 4.88 -2.69 -7.88
N VAL A 97 5.51 -3.68 -7.27
CA VAL A 97 4.86 -4.90 -6.77
C VAL A 97 4.89 -4.88 -5.25
N ALA A 98 3.73 -5.01 -4.60
CA ALA A 98 3.62 -5.21 -3.17
C ALA A 98 3.37 -6.68 -2.86
N ALA A 99 4.06 -7.24 -1.87
CA ALA A 99 3.90 -8.65 -1.52
C ALA A 99 4.03 -8.87 -0.01
N THR A 100 3.43 -9.95 0.48
CA THR A 100 3.73 -10.42 1.84
C THR A 100 5.15 -10.98 1.89
N HIS A 101 5.74 -11.01 3.10
CA HIS A 101 7.13 -11.41 3.29
C HIS A 101 7.46 -12.79 2.70
N SER A 102 6.57 -13.77 2.92
CA SER A 102 6.76 -15.11 2.38
C SER A 102 6.74 -15.15 0.85
N GLN A 103 5.83 -14.40 0.23
CA GLN A 103 5.72 -14.30 -1.22
C GLN A 103 6.94 -13.62 -1.82
N ALA A 104 7.38 -12.50 -1.25
CA ALA A 104 8.55 -11.77 -1.70
C ALA A 104 9.83 -12.61 -1.59
N ARG A 105 9.93 -13.48 -0.56
CA ARG A 105 11.13 -14.25 -0.30
C ARG A 105 11.21 -15.55 -1.09
N TYR A 106 10.09 -16.23 -1.31
CA TYR A 106 10.09 -17.60 -1.84
C TYR A 106 9.42 -17.74 -3.21
N ALA A 107 8.33 -17.03 -3.47
CA ALA A 107 7.59 -17.17 -4.70
C ALA A 107 8.05 -16.21 -5.82
N LEU A 108 8.35 -14.97 -5.46
CA LEU A 108 8.67 -13.93 -6.45
C LEU A 108 10.08 -13.95 -7.05
N PRO A 109 11.16 -14.44 -6.39
CA PRO A 109 12.50 -14.33 -6.95
C PRO A 109 12.67 -14.91 -8.36
N PRO A 110 12.19 -16.11 -8.68
CA PRO A 110 12.28 -16.64 -10.05
C PRO A 110 11.47 -15.81 -11.05
N VAL A 111 10.28 -15.34 -10.66
CA VAL A 111 9.42 -14.50 -11.51
C VAL A 111 10.07 -13.15 -11.79
N VAL A 112 10.67 -12.54 -10.76
CA VAL A 112 11.41 -11.27 -10.89
C VAL A 112 12.61 -11.42 -11.83
N LYS A 113 13.32 -12.55 -11.75
CA LYS A 113 14.43 -12.83 -12.66
C LYS A 113 13.93 -12.89 -14.10
N ASP A 114 12.92 -13.72 -14.39
CA ASP A 114 12.36 -13.87 -15.73
C ASP A 114 11.80 -12.56 -16.27
N PHE A 115 11.16 -11.75 -15.40
CA PHE A 115 10.65 -10.45 -15.77
C PHE A 115 11.79 -9.50 -16.19
N ARG A 116 12.87 -9.41 -15.40
CA ARG A 116 14.02 -8.57 -15.72
C ARG A 116 14.73 -8.99 -16.99
N ASP A 117 14.81 -10.30 -17.26
CA ASP A 117 15.42 -10.82 -18.47
C ASP A 117 14.60 -10.44 -19.72
N ARG A 118 13.26 -10.38 -19.60
CA ARG A 118 12.34 -10.00 -20.70
C ARG A 118 12.19 -8.49 -20.88
N PHE A 119 12.24 -7.75 -19.78
CA PHE A 119 12.00 -6.30 -19.74
C PHE A 119 13.15 -5.55 -19.05
N PRO A 120 14.37 -5.56 -19.63
CA PRO A 120 15.58 -5.03 -18.98
C PRO A 120 15.54 -3.53 -18.72
N LYS A 121 14.68 -2.79 -19.42
CA LYS A 121 14.53 -1.34 -19.27
C LYS A 121 13.43 -0.94 -18.26
N VAL A 122 12.68 -1.90 -17.72
CA VAL A 122 11.66 -1.64 -16.72
C VAL A 122 12.30 -1.68 -15.32
N THR A 123 12.13 -0.61 -14.55
CA THR A 123 12.54 -0.56 -13.14
C THR A 123 11.49 -1.24 -12.29
N LEU A 124 11.87 -2.35 -11.61
CA LEU A 124 10.97 -3.07 -10.72
C LEU A 124 11.21 -2.64 -9.26
N HIS A 125 10.15 -2.21 -8.60
CA HIS A 125 10.12 -1.93 -7.17
C HIS A 125 9.36 -3.04 -6.45
N LEU A 126 10.01 -3.70 -5.49
CA LEU A 126 9.37 -4.70 -4.63
C LEU A 126 9.18 -4.13 -3.23
N ARG A 127 7.92 -4.02 -2.81
CA ARG A 127 7.52 -3.56 -1.48
C ARG A 127 7.00 -4.74 -0.66
N GLN A 128 7.25 -4.72 0.65
CA GLN A 128 6.81 -5.78 1.53
C GLN A 128 5.89 -5.23 2.62
N GLY A 129 4.91 -6.05 3.02
CA GLY A 129 3.99 -5.68 4.08
C GLY A 129 3.06 -6.82 4.47
N SER A 130 2.23 -6.58 5.49
CA SER A 130 1.11 -7.47 5.83
C SER A 130 0.05 -7.42 4.72
N PRO A 131 -0.89 -8.38 4.65
CA PRO A 131 -1.96 -8.34 3.64
C PRO A 131 -2.74 -7.01 3.64
N LYS A 132 -3.01 -6.44 4.83
CA LYS A 132 -3.66 -5.12 4.96
C LYS A 132 -2.81 -3.98 4.38
N GLN A 133 -1.50 -4.02 4.60
CA GLN A 133 -0.58 -3.03 4.04
C GLN A 133 -0.47 -3.18 2.52
N VAL A 134 -0.44 -4.41 1.99
CA VAL A 134 -0.47 -4.66 0.55
C VAL A 134 -1.75 -4.08 -0.06
N ALA A 135 -2.92 -4.33 0.53
CA ALA A 135 -4.18 -3.74 0.08
C ALA A 135 -4.13 -2.20 0.11
N ALA A 136 -3.60 -1.60 1.18
CA ALA A 136 -3.47 -0.16 1.30
C ALA A 136 -2.54 0.43 0.20
N MET A 137 -1.40 -0.21 -0.09
CA MET A 137 -0.48 0.20 -1.16
C MET A 137 -1.13 0.12 -2.55
N LEU A 138 -1.98 -0.88 -2.80
CA LEU A 138 -2.74 -1.00 -4.05
C LEU A 138 -3.79 0.11 -4.16
N LEU A 139 -4.58 0.32 -3.11
CA LEU A 139 -5.64 1.33 -3.10
C LEU A 139 -5.10 2.75 -3.18
N SER A 140 -3.91 3.01 -2.64
CA SER A 140 -3.24 4.32 -2.73
C SER A 140 -2.45 4.53 -4.02
N GLY A 141 -2.31 3.49 -4.86
CA GLY A 141 -1.50 3.54 -6.08
C GLY A 141 0.02 3.53 -5.83
N GLU A 142 0.46 3.18 -4.62
CA GLU A 142 1.88 2.95 -4.32
C GLU A 142 2.41 1.65 -4.93
N ALA A 143 1.52 0.71 -5.20
CA ALA A 143 1.82 -0.52 -5.92
C ALA A 143 0.81 -0.74 -7.05
N ASP A 144 1.28 -1.28 -8.16
CA ASP A 144 0.50 -1.61 -9.34
C ASP A 144 -0.09 -3.02 -9.22
N ILE A 145 0.67 -3.93 -8.62
CA ILE A 145 0.30 -5.33 -8.44
C ILE A 145 0.55 -5.72 -6.98
N GLY A 146 -0.37 -6.51 -6.42
CA GLY A 146 -0.23 -7.09 -5.08
C GLY A 146 -0.21 -8.61 -5.12
N VAL A 147 0.69 -9.23 -4.36
CA VAL A 147 0.72 -10.69 -4.16
C VAL A 147 0.60 -10.98 -2.66
N ALA A 148 -0.56 -11.45 -2.27
CA ALA A 148 -0.86 -11.73 -0.87
C ALA A 148 -1.83 -12.92 -0.76
N THR A 149 -2.31 -13.18 0.44
CA THR A 149 -3.28 -14.22 0.73
C THR A 149 -4.69 -13.80 0.32
N GLU A 150 -5.66 -14.69 0.55
CA GLU A 150 -7.10 -14.49 0.32
C GLU A 150 -7.68 -13.23 0.97
N ALA A 151 -7.02 -12.66 1.97
CA ALA A 151 -7.45 -11.41 2.63
C ALA A 151 -7.59 -10.20 1.67
N LEU A 152 -7.00 -10.27 0.46
CA LEU A 152 -7.23 -9.24 -0.56
C LEU A 152 -8.64 -9.27 -1.15
N ALA A 153 -9.33 -10.41 -1.06
CA ALA A 153 -10.72 -10.54 -1.54
C ALA A 153 -11.73 -9.73 -0.71
N ASP A 154 -11.37 -9.33 0.50
CA ASP A 154 -12.21 -8.48 1.37
C ASP A 154 -12.28 -7.02 0.89
N TYR A 155 -11.51 -6.65 -0.13
CA TYR A 155 -11.45 -5.30 -0.69
C TYR A 155 -12.16 -5.24 -2.05
N PRO A 156 -13.44 -4.81 -2.12
CA PRO A 156 -14.23 -4.83 -3.35
C PRO A 156 -13.71 -3.88 -4.45
N GLN A 157 -12.80 -2.97 -4.10
CA GLN A 157 -12.14 -2.07 -5.05
C GLN A 157 -10.98 -2.74 -5.79
N LEU A 158 -10.53 -3.93 -5.35
CA LEU A 158 -9.43 -4.66 -5.96
C LEU A 158 -9.96 -5.80 -6.84
N VAL A 159 -9.35 -5.98 -8.01
CA VAL A 159 -9.56 -7.17 -8.83
C VAL A 159 -8.58 -8.24 -8.39
N THR A 160 -9.08 -9.36 -7.89
CA THR A 160 -8.25 -10.47 -7.41
C THR A 160 -8.25 -11.63 -8.41
N LEU A 161 -7.07 -12.16 -8.68
CA LEU A 161 -6.86 -13.32 -9.55
C LEU A 161 -6.16 -14.43 -8.76
N PRO A 162 -6.59 -15.69 -8.83
CA PRO A 162 -5.89 -16.78 -8.17
C PRO A 162 -4.52 -17.00 -8.84
N CYS A 163 -3.46 -17.00 -8.03
CA CYS A 163 -2.09 -17.15 -8.50
C CYS A 163 -1.60 -18.60 -8.31
N TYR A 164 -1.62 -19.10 -7.06
CA TYR A 164 -1.28 -20.48 -6.73
C TYR A 164 -1.88 -20.88 -5.38
N ARG A 165 -1.88 -22.19 -5.10
CA ARG A 165 -2.37 -22.73 -3.82
C ARG A 165 -1.18 -23.14 -2.96
N TRP A 166 -1.34 -22.98 -1.66
CA TRP A 166 -0.37 -23.39 -0.64
C TRP A 166 -1.12 -23.89 0.60
N THR A 167 -0.42 -24.64 1.43
CA THR A 167 -0.97 -25.20 2.66
C THR A 167 -0.12 -24.75 3.84
N HIS A 168 -0.75 -24.55 4.99
CA HIS A 168 -0.03 -24.32 6.23
C HIS A 168 0.62 -25.63 6.69
N GLY A 169 1.87 -25.55 7.10
CA GLY A 169 2.59 -26.63 7.75
C GLY A 169 2.79 -26.31 9.23
N ILE A 170 2.80 -27.35 10.04
CA ILE A 170 3.14 -27.27 11.47
C ILE A 170 4.62 -27.64 11.60
N VAL A 171 5.39 -26.75 12.20
CA VAL A 171 6.81 -27.00 12.48
C VAL A 171 6.97 -27.29 13.97
N VAL A 172 7.55 -28.43 14.30
CA VAL A 172 7.79 -28.86 15.67
C VAL A 172 9.24 -29.36 15.85
N PRO A 173 9.80 -29.32 17.06
CA PRO A 173 11.12 -29.88 17.34
C PRO A 173 11.16 -31.40 17.08
N PRO A 174 12.36 -31.95 16.79
CA PRO A 174 12.53 -33.40 16.70
C PRO A 174 12.05 -34.10 18.00
N GLY A 175 11.32 -35.22 17.83
CA GLY A 175 10.75 -35.99 18.96
C GLY A 175 9.46 -35.42 19.57
N HIS A 176 8.88 -34.36 18.99
CA HIS A 176 7.61 -33.83 19.45
C HIS A 176 6.47 -34.84 19.27
N PRO A 177 5.52 -34.97 20.25
CA PRO A 177 4.45 -35.96 20.16
C PRO A 177 3.56 -35.86 18.92
N LEU A 178 3.38 -34.65 18.34
CA LEU A 178 2.64 -34.46 17.10
C LEU A 178 3.23 -35.20 15.90
N LEU A 179 4.53 -35.53 15.92
CA LEU A 179 5.18 -36.29 14.83
C LEU A 179 4.75 -37.77 14.79
N ALA A 180 4.19 -38.28 15.90
CA ALA A 180 3.69 -39.65 15.97
C ALA A 180 2.22 -39.78 15.58
N LEU A 181 1.54 -38.67 15.32
CA LEU A 181 0.14 -38.65 14.91
C LEU A 181 0.00 -38.86 13.40
N PRO A 182 -1.10 -39.48 12.93
CA PRO A 182 -1.39 -39.58 11.50
C PRO A 182 -1.69 -38.21 10.91
N GLU A 183 -1.24 -37.97 9.69
CA GLU A 183 -1.57 -36.76 8.92
C GLU A 183 -2.98 -36.87 8.27
N PRO A 184 -3.74 -35.76 8.19
CA PRO A 184 -3.45 -34.43 8.70
C PRO A 184 -3.71 -34.31 10.21
N VAL A 185 -2.85 -33.55 10.91
CA VAL A 185 -3.07 -33.22 12.33
C VAL A 185 -4.29 -32.30 12.47
N THR A 186 -5.22 -32.65 13.37
CA THR A 186 -6.43 -31.84 13.59
C THR A 186 -6.17 -30.62 14.48
N LEU A 187 -7.06 -29.63 14.42
CA LEU A 187 -6.97 -28.43 15.27
C LEU A 187 -7.10 -28.77 16.76
N GLU A 188 -7.92 -29.78 17.12
CA GLU A 188 -8.06 -30.25 18.51
C GLU A 188 -6.75 -30.86 19.03
N GLN A 189 -6.07 -31.64 18.20
CA GLN A 189 -4.76 -32.22 18.55
C GLN A 189 -3.70 -31.13 18.69
N LEU A 190 -3.74 -30.11 17.86
CA LEU A 190 -2.83 -28.96 17.91
C LEU A 190 -3.09 -28.08 19.13
N ALA A 191 -4.36 -27.87 19.52
CA ALA A 191 -4.76 -27.03 20.65
C ALA A 191 -4.25 -27.52 22.00
N ALA A 192 -3.80 -28.79 22.12
CA ALA A 192 -3.17 -29.32 23.31
C ALA A 192 -1.76 -28.77 23.59
N TYR A 193 -1.18 -28.00 22.62
CA TYR A 193 0.19 -27.50 22.70
C TYR A 193 0.24 -25.98 22.56
N PRO A 194 1.26 -25.32 23.17
CA PRO A 194 1.50 -23.89 22.88
C PRO A 194 1.82 -23.67 21.41
N ILE A 195 1.12 -22.70 20.80
CA ILE A 195 1.26 -22.37 19.40
C ILE A 195 1.91 -21.00 19.28
N ILE A 196 2.93 -20.88 18.42
CA ILE A 196 3.49 -19.61 17.97
C ILE A 196 3.02 -19.41 16.54
N THR A 197 2.32 -18.30 16.28
CA THR A 197 1.85 -17.94 14.95
C THR A 197 2.06 -16.44 14.71
N TYR A 198 1.87 -16.01 13.49
CA TYR A 198 1.88 -14.60 13.12
C TYR A 198 0.46 -14.00 13.23
N GLU A 199 0.41 -12.69 13.42
CA GLU A 199 -0.84 -11.91 13.42
C GLU A 199 -1.36 -11.64 12.00
#